data_20c9d1c696242c194e3c96b9cb16dd19
#
_entry.id   20c9d1c696242c194e3c96b9cb16dd19
#
_cell.length_a   1.000
_cell.length_b   1.000
_cell.length_c   1.000
_cell.angle_alpha   90.00
_cell.angle_beta   90.00
_cell.angle_gamma   90.00
#
_symmetry.space_group_name_H-M   'P 1'
#
loop_
_entity.id
_entity.type
_entity.pdbx_description
1 polymer ?
#
loop_
_entity_poly.entity_id
_entity_poly.type
_entity_poly.pdbx_seq_one_letter_code
_entity_poly.pdbx_strand_id
1 'polypeptide(L)'
;MSFFHNHIGEFAALLTAFFWTVTSLSFESASHKIGSVAVNILRLVIGFAFLSVFTLIRRGLVLPVDASFENWVWLSLSGLVGFVFGDLFLFKSYTVIGSRFSMLIMTLVPPITAFFSFIILGERLRLFHYLGMTLTFSGIAMAIFSRSGKGEKLSLKLAPKGIFYAFGGAVGQALGLVLSKFGMKGYDPFAATQIRILAG
;
A
#
# COMPACT_ATOMS: atom_id res chain seq x y z
N MET A 1 11.09 10.50 29.28
CA MET A 1 11.53 10.55 27.86
C MET A 1 11.90 9.18 27.27
N SER A 2 12.27 8.17 28.06
CA SER A 2 12.63 6.82 27.57
C SER A 2 11.48 6.03 26.94
N PHE A 3 10.25 6.18 27.42
CA PHE A 3 9.09 5.43 26.89
C PHE A 3 8.81 5.75 25.40
N PHE A 4 8.79 7.03 25.04
CA PHE A 4 8.60 7.44 23.64
C PHE A 4 9.71 6.95 22.71
N HIS A 5 10.97 6.96 23.19
CA HIS A 5 12.11 6.51 22.37
C HIS A 5 12.07 5.00 22.07
N ASN A 6 11.60 4.21 23.03
CA ASN A 6 11.49 2.75 22.86
C ASN A 6 10.30 2.32 21.99
N HIS A 7 9.31 3.20 21.77
CA HIS A 7 8.07 2.90 21.03
C HIS A 7 7.84 3.81 19.81
N ILE A 8 8.89 4.46 19.28
CA ILE A 8 8.79 5.33 18.10
C ILE A 8 8.18 4.57 16.90
N GLY A 9 8.54 3.30 16.72
CA GLY A 9 8.03 2.47 15.62
C GLY A 9 6.52 2.26 15.71
N GLU A 10 6.01 1.97 16.91
CA GLU A 10 4.59 1.75 17.15
C GLU A 10 3.78 3.05 16.97
N PHE A 11 4.31 4.19 17.45
CA PHE A 11 3.69 5.50 17.21
C PHE A 11 3.68 5.86 15.73
N ALA A 12 4.77 5.62 15.01
CA ALA A 12 4.84 5.83 13.57
C ALA A 12 3.84 4.95 12.82
N ALA A 13 3.67 3.68 13.24
CA ALA A 13 2.69 2.76 12.66
C ALA A 13 1.25 3.25 12.88
N LEU A 14 0.91 3.71 14.09
CA LEU A 14 -0.41 4.27 14.40
C LEU A 14 -0.69 5.54 13.57
N LEU A 15 0.28 6.43 13.47
CA LEU A 15 0.17 7.65 12.66
C LEU A 15 -0.01 7.31 11.17
N THR A 16 0.71 6.32 10.69
CA THR A 16 0.58 5.81 9.31
C THR A 16 -0.83 5.25 9.07
N ALA A 17 -1.38 4.48 10.00
CA ALA A 17 -2.74 3.94 9.89
C ALA A 17 -3.80 5.06 9.86
N PHE A 18 -3.62 6.12 10.67
CA PHE A 18 -4.48 7.29 10.65
C PHE A 18 -4.43 8.00 9.28
N PHE A 19 -3.24 8.32 8.78
CA PHE A 19 -3.08 8.97 7.49
C PHE A 19 -3.61 8.09 6.34
N TRP A 20 -3.42 6.78 6.41
CA TRP A 20 -3.97 5.86 5.39
C TRP A 20 -5.49 5.86 5.36
N THR A 21 -6.13 5.98 6.52
CA THR A 21 -7.60 6.11 6.60
C THR A 21 -8.06 7.39 5.91
N VAL A 22 -7.46 8.54 6.24
CA VAL A 22 -7.79 9.83 5.60
C VAL A 22 -7.54 9.78 4.10
N THR A 23 -6.42 9.20 3.68
CA THR A 23 -6.03 9.07 2.28
C THR A 23 -7.00 8.20 1.49
N SER A 24 -7.42 7.04 2.04
CA SER A 24 -8.33 6.14 1.34
C SER A 24 -9.71 6.77 1.10
N LEU A 25 -10.25 7.51 2.09
CA LEU A 25 -11.51 8.24 1.95
C LEU A 25 -11.38 9.39 0.93
N SER A 26 -10.26 10.11 0.96
CA SER A 26 -9.99 11.20 0.02
C SER A 26 -9.85 10.68 -1.41
N PHE A 27 -9.13 9.57 -1.61
CA PHE A 27 -8.96 8.97 -2.92
C PHE A 27 -10.24 8.32 -3.45
N GLU A 28 -11.10 7.76 -2.60
CA GLU A 28 -12.44 7.33 -2.99
C GLU A 28 -13.23 8.51 -3.54
N SER A 29 -13.34 9.60 -2.78
CA SER A 29 -14.05 10.81 -3.22
C SER A 29 -13.49 11.40 -4.51
N ALA A 30 -12.17 11.50 -4.63
CA ALA A 30 -11.49 11.97 -5.82
C ALA A 30 -11.71 11.04 -7.03
N SER A 31 -11.63 9.72 -6.83
CA SER A 31 -11.81 8.73 -7.89
C SER A 31 -13.21 8.76 -8.48
N HIS A 32 -14.23 9.07 -7.69
CA HIS A 32 -15.58 9.29 -8.19
C HIS A 32 -15.72 10.57 -9.03
N LYS A 33 -14.92 11.62 -8.73
CA LYS A 33 -15.00 12.91 -9.42
C LYS A 33 -14.20 12.97 -10.70
N ILE A 34 -12.96 12.53 -10.67
CA ILE A 34 -11.98 12.68 -11.78
C ILE A 34 -11.49 11.35 -12.37
N GLY A 35 -11.94 10.23 -11.82
CA GLY A 35 -11.54 8.90 -12.25
C GLY A 35 -10.26 8.37 -11.59
N SER A 36 -10.18 7.04 -11.47
CA SER A 36 -9.09 6.36 -10.76
C SER A 36 -7.71 6.58 -11.39
N VAL A 37 -7.64 6.70 -12.72
CA VAL A 37 -6.37 6.93 -13.44
C VAL A 37 -5.81 8.32 -13.13
N ALA A 38 -6.65 9.36 -13.21
CA ALA A 38 -6.24 10.72 -12.92
C ALA A 38 -5.77 10.87 -11.46
N VAL A 39 -6.50 10.26 -10.51
CA VAL A 39 -6.09 10.24 -9.10
C VAL A 39 -4.73 9.58 -8.92
N ASN A 40 -4.49 8.44 -9.60
CA ASN A 40 -3.21 7.76 -9.51
C ASN A 40 -2.05 8.62 -10.02
N ILE A 41 -2.20 9.23 -11.20
CA ILE A 41 -1.18 10.09 -11.79
C ILE A 41 -0.90 11.31 -10.89
N LEU A 42 -1.95 12.01 -10.45
CA LEU A 42 -1.80 13.20 -9.60
C LEU A 42 -1.09 12.85 -8.29
N ARG A 43 -1.45 11.74 -7.67
CA ARG A 43 -0.79 11.26 -6.45
C ARG A 43 0.70 11.01 -6.67
N LEU A 44 1.06 10.35 -7.77
CA LEU A 44 2.45 10.04 -8.09
C LEU A 44 3.25 11.33 -8.36
N VAL A 45 2.71 12.27 -9.14
CA VAL A 45 3.36 13.56 -9.40
C VAL A 45 3.58 14.35 -8.11
N ILE A 46 2.55 14.48 -7.28
CA ILE A 46 2.66 15.21 -6.00
C ILE A 46 3.64 14.49 -5.07
N GLY A 47 3.56 13.16 -4.96
CA GLY A 47 4.46 12.35 -4.15
C GLY A 47 5.92 12.46 -4.60
N PHE A 48 6.16 12.48 -5.92
CA PHE A 48 7.48 12.70 -6.47
C PHE A 48 8.05 14.08 -6.11
N ALA A 49 7.25 15.13 -6.26
CA ALA A 49 7.66 16.49 -5.91
C ALA A 49 8.07 16.59 -4.42
N PHE A 50 7.23 16.06 -3.51
CA PHE A 50 7.55 16.05 -2.08
C PHE A 50 8.81 15.25 -1.76
N LEU A 51 8.95 14.06 -2.35
CA LEU A 51 10.15 13.22 -2.13
C LEU A 51 11.41 13.88 -2.70
N SER A 52 11.32 14.58 -3.83
CA SER A 52 12.46 15.29 -4.42
C SER A 52 12.96 16.41 -3.51
N VAL A 53 12.05 17.19 -2.92
CA VAL A 53 12.40 18.20 -1.93
C VAL A 53 12.99 17.55 -0.67
N PHE A 54 12.38 16.48 -0.18
CA PHE A 54 12.85 15.78 1.02
C PHE A 54 14.24 15.18 0.83
N THR A 55 14.48 14.51 -0.31
CA THR A 55 15.81 13.91 -0.60
C THR A 55 16.88 14.97 -0.85
N LEU A 56 16.51 16.11 -1.45
CA LEU A 56 17.40 17.25 -1.57
C LEU A 56 17.89 17.74 -0.18
N ILE A 57 16.98 17.92 0.75
CA ILE A 57 17.31 18.39 2.11
C ILE A 57 18.13 17.36 2.87
N ARG A 58 17.80 16.07 2.74
CA ARG A 58 18.42 15.00 3.53
C ARG A 58 19.72 14.47 2.93
N ARG A 59 19.83 14.41 1.61
CA ARG A 59 20.93 13.75 0.88
C ARG A 59 21.72 14.71 -0.03
N GLY A 60 21.22 15.93 -0.24
CA GLY A 60 21.78 16.86 -1.22
C GLY A 60 21.52 16.49 -2.69
N LEU A 61 20.67 15.46 -2.94
CA LEU A 61 20.34 14.97 -4.29
C LEU A 61 18.85 15.10 -4.54
N VAL A 62 18.45 15.73 -5.65
CA VAL A 62 17.06 15.86 -6.09
C VAL A 62 16.56 14.55 -6.69
N LEU A 63 17.43 13.85 -7.42
CA LEU A 63 17.13 12.62 -8.15
C LEU A 63 18.05 11.48 -7.66
N PRO A 64 17.62 10.22 -7.77
CA PRO A 64 18.37 9.04 -7.34
C PRO A 64 19.45 8.63 -8.36
N VAL A 65 20.31 9.56 -8.76
CA VAL A 65 21.37 9.36 -9.79
C VAL A 65 22.50 8.44 -9.32
N ASP A 66 22.61 8.23 -8.02
CA ASP A 66 23.58 7.35 -7.37
C ASP A 66 23.12 5.89 -7.26
N ALA A 67 21.90 5.57 -7.73
CA ALA A 67 21.37 4.22 -7.73
C ALA A 67 22.07 3.35 -8.79
N SER A 68 22.34 2.09 -8.42
CA SER A 68 22.90 1.10 -9.36
C SER A 68 21.88 0.73 -10.45
N PHE A 69 22.35 0.15 -11.54
CA PHE A 69 21.48 -0.36 -12.60
C PHE A 69 20.50 -1.42 -12.08
N GLU A 70 20.94 -2.29 -11.17
CA GLU A 70 20.06 -3.29 -10.53
C GLU A 70 18.96 -2.63 -9.70
N ASN A 71 19.28 -1.57 -8.93
CA ASN A 71 18.27 -0.82 -8.18
C ASN A 71 17.24 -0.24 -9.14
N TRP A 72 17.66 0.38 -10.25
CA TRP A 72 16.75 0.94 -11.25
C TRP A 72 15.81 -0.13 -11.83
N VAL A 73 16.33 -1.28 -12.26
CA VAL A 73 15.52 -2.35 -12.86
C VAL A 73 14.47 -2.87 -11.88
N TRP A 74 14.89 -3.30 -10.70
CA TRP A 74 13.97 -3.93 -9.73
C TRP A 74 13.00 -2.94 -9.09
N LEU A 75 13.44 -1.72 -8.80
CA LEU A 75 12.57 -0.70 -8.24
C LEU A 75 11.60 -0.15 -9.28
N SER A 76 11.98 -0.03 -10.54
CA SER A 76 11.05 0.31 -11.64
C SER A 76 9.99 -0.77 -11.80
N LEU A 77 10.39 -2.04 -11.84
CA LEU A 77 9.42 -3.15 -11.89
C LEU A 77 8.49 -3.14 -10.67
N SER A 78 9.03 -2.87 -9.48
CA SER A 78 8.24 -2.68 -8.26
C SER A 78 7.23 -1.53 -8.38
N GLY A 79 7.63 -0.40 -8.97
CA GLY A 79 6.76 0.74 -9.21
C GLY A 79 5.62 0.40 -10.17
N LEU A 80 5.93 -0.22 -11.31
CA LEU A 80 4.94 -0.66 -12.27
C LEU A 80 3.92 -1.63 -11.66
N VAL A 81 4.40 -2.64 -10.94
CA VAL A 81 3.51 -3.64 -10.32
C VAL A 81 2.70 -3.05 -9.17
N GLY A 82 3.33 -2.30 -8.26
CA GLY A 82 2.68 -1.76 -7.08
C GLY A 82 1.83 -0.51 -7.38
N PHE A 83 2.42 0.50 -8.02
CA PHE A 83 1.80 1.82 -8.19
C PHE A 83 0.94 1.93 -9.45
N VAL A 84 1.29 1.23 -10.55
CA VAL A 84 0.41 1.22 -11.73
C VAL A 84 -0.69 0.18 -11.53
N PHE A 85 -0.34 -1.11 -11.51
CA PHE A 85 -1.37 -2.16 -11.39
C PHE A 85 -2.06 -2.16 -10.04
N GLY A 86 -1.30 -2.23 -8.93
CA GLY A 86 -1.85 -2.35 -7.59
C GLY A 86 -2.79 -1.20 -7.23
N ASP A 87 -2.34 0.04 -7.41
CA ASP A 87 -3.14 1.21 -7.03
C ASP A 87 -4.27 1.52 -8.01
N LEU A 88 -4.09 1.29 -9.33
CA LEU A 88 -5.20 1.43 -10.28
C LEU A 88 -6.32 0.45 -9.97
N PHE A 89 -6.01 -0.80 -9.67
CA PHE A 89 -7.00 -1.78 -9.25
C PHE A 89 -7.65 -1.39 -7.94
N LEU A 90 -6.88 -0.92 -6.95
CA LEU A 90 -7.39 -0.45 -5.68
C LEU A 90 -8.35 0.74 -5.87
N PHE A 91 -7.96 1.76 -6.64
CA PHE A 91 -8.81 2.94 -6.86
C PHE A 91 -10.05 2.61 -7.68
N LYS A 92 -9.97 1.68 -8.63
CA LYS A 92 -11.16 1.14 -9.31
C LYS A 92 -12.08 0.39 -8.35
N SER A 93 -11.52 -0.33 -7.37
CA SER A 93 -12.36 -0.99 -6.37
C SER A 93 -13.12 0.02 -5.50
N TYR A 94 -12.51 1.16 -5.17
CA TYR A 94 -13.18 2.22 -4.42
C TYR A 94 -14.44 2.73 -5.11
N THR A 95 -14.43 2.84 -6.44
CA THR A 95 -15.59 3.30 -7.19
C THR A 95 -16.69 2.25 -7.34
N VAL A 96 -16.39 0.97 -7.07
CA VAL A 96 -17.35 -0.13 -7.26
C VAL A 96 -17.93 -0.65 -5.93
N ILE A 97 -17.07 -0.84 -4.91
CA ILE A 97 -17.46 -1.40 -3.61
C ILE A 97 -17.16 -0.47 -2.43
N GLY A 98 -16.64 0.71 -2.70
CA GLY A 98 -16.24 1.68 -1.69
C GLY A 98 -14.90 1.37 -1.02
N SER A 99 -14.27 2.40 -0.43
CA SER A 99 -12.98 2.25 0.24
C SER A 99 -13.04 1.30 1.44
N ARG A 100 -14.16 1.27 2.15
CA ARG A 100 -14.36 0.45 3.35
C ARG A 100 -14.17 -1.05 3.07
N PHE A 101 -14.83 -1.58 2.03
CA PHE A 101 -14.71 -2.99 1.65
C PHE A 101 -13.40 -3.28 0.92
N SER A 102 -12.94 -2.34 0.10
CA SER A 102 -11.66 -2.45 -0.57
C SER A 102 -10.51 -2.55 0.44
N MET A 103 -10.51 -1.71 1.48
CA MET A 103 -9.51 -1.75 2.55
C MET A 103 -9.58 -3.01 3.41
N LEU A 104 -10.77 -3.61 3.58
CA LEU A 104 -10.88 -4.93 4.19
C LEU A 104 -10.12 -5.98 3.37
N ILE A 105 -10.30 -5.99 2.05
CA ILE A 105 -9.58 -6.93 1.17
C ILE A 105 -8.08 -6.63 1.17
N MET A 106 -7.68 -5.35 1.27
CA MET A 106 -6.28 -4.95 1.40
C MET A 106 -5.60 -5.47 2.68
N THR A 107 -6.34 -5.91 3.70
CA THR A 107 -5.74 -6.60 4.86
C THR A 107 -5.14 -7.96 4.50
N LEU A 108 -5.40 -8.49 3.30
CA LEU A 108 -4.72 -9.66 2.74
C LEU A 108 -3.30 -9.36 2.23
N VAL A 109 -2.91 -8.09 2.09
CA VAL A 109 -1.56 -7.72 1.63
C VAL A 109 -0.46 -8.36 2.49
N PRO A 110 -0.47 -8.30 3.84
CA PRO A 110 0.57 -8.93 4.64
C PRO A 110 0.71 -10.44 4.41
N PRO A 111 -0.34 -11.28 4.44
CA PRO A 111 -0.19 -12.71 4.17
C PRO A 111 0.24 -13.01 2.73
N ILE A 112 -0.23 -12.25 1.74
CA ILE A 112 0.22 -12.38 0.34
C ILE A 112 1.70 -11.99 0.21
N THR A 113 2.12 -10.89 0.85
CA THR A 113 3.53 -10.47 0.92
C THR A 113 4.40 -11.54 1.56
N ALA A 114 3.93 -12.15 2.66
CA ALA A 114 4.64 -13.24 3.33
C ALA A 114 4.85 -14.44 2.40
N PHE A 115 3.82 -14.82 1.63
CA PHE A 115 3.89 -15.89 0.65
C PHE A 115 4.92 -15.59 -0.45
N PHE A 116 4.88 -14.41 -1.05
CA PHE A 116 5.85 -14.02 -2.08
C PHE A 116 7.26 -13.81 -1.52
N SER A 117 7.41 -13.26 -0.30
CA SER A 117 8.71 -13.16 0.38
C SER A 117 9.33 -14.53 0.64
N PHE A 118 8.52 -15.53 1.00
CA PHE A 118 9.01 -16.90 1.16
C PHE A 118 9.56 -17.46 -0.16
N ILE A 119 8.83 -17.26 -1.28
CA ILE A 119 9.23 -17.80 -2.59
C ILE A 119 10.43 -17.02 -3.18
N ILE A 120 10.41 -15.68 -3.12
CA ILE A 120 11.38 -14.83 -3.84
C ILE A 120 12.62 -14.54 -2.99
N LEU A 121 12.43 -14.31 -1.68
CA LEU A 121 13.49 -13.91 -0.76
C LEU A 121 13.94 -15.05 0.17
N GLY A 122 13.23 -16.19 0.18
CA GLY A 122 13.49 -17.30 1.11
C GLY A 122 13.16 -16.98 2.57
N GLU A 123 12.43 -15.91 2.84
CA GLU A 123 12.09 -15.47 4.18
C GLU A 123 10.99 -16.33 4.81
N ARG A 124 11.21 -16.72 6.07
CA ARG A 124 10.22 -17.50 6.83
C ARG A 124 9.68 -16.66 7.98
N LEU A 125 8.37 -16.50 8.02
CA LEU A 125 7.70 -15.92 9.17
C LEU A 125 7.52 -16.96 10.28
N ARG A 126 7.59 -16.52 11.54
CA ARG A 126 7.25 -17.36 12.69
C ARG A 126 5.73 -17.51 12.80
N LEU A 127 5.27 -18.60 13.41
CA LEU A 127 3.85 -18.91 13.60
C LEU A 127 3.05 -17.72 14.21
N PHE A 128 3.64 -17.01 15.15
CA PHE A 128 3.02 -15.85 15.79
C PHE A 128 2.64 -14.72 14.80
N HIS A 129 3.39 -14.54 13.70
CA HIS A 129 3.03 -13.54 12.69
C HIS A 129 1.75 -13.97 11.95
N TYR A 130 1.60 -15.25 11.62
CA TYR A 130 0.36 -15.77 11.00
C TYR A 130 -0.84 -15.64 11.93
N LEU A 131 -0.67 -15.93 13.23
CA LEU A 131 -1.72 -15.74 14.23
C LEU A 131 -2.13 -14.26 14.34
N GLY A 132 -1.15 -13.34 14.37
CA GLY A 132 -1.42 -11.90 14.39
C GLY A 132 -2.18 -11.42 13.16
N MET A 133 -1.79 -11.86 11.97
CA MET A 133 -2.47 -11.53 10.70
C MET A 133 -3.92 -12.04 10.70
N THR A 134 -4.15 -13.27 11.14
CA THR A 134 -5.49 -13.87 11.23
C THR A 134 -6.37 -13.13 12.23
N LEU A 135 -5.83 -12.78 13.39
CA LEU A 135 -6.55 -12.02 14.41
C LEU A 135 -6.93 -10.62 13.92
N THR A 136 -5.99 -9.93 13.26
CA THR A 136 -6.22 -8.60 12.67
C THR A 136 -7.31 -8.65 11.61
N PHE A 137 -7.22 -9.58 10.68
CA PHE A 137 -8.23 -9.78 9.62
C PHE A 137 -9.61 -10.05 10.21
N SER A 138 -9.70 -10.98 11.17
CA SER A 138 -10.96 -11.33 11.85
C SER A 138 -11.55 -10.13 12.59
N GLY A 139 -10.72 -9.36 13.30
CA GLY A 139 -11.16 -8.15 14.01
C GLY A 139 -11.72 -7.08 13.09
N ILE A 140 -11.05 -6.81 11.97
CA ILE A 140 -11.50 -5.83 10.97
C ILE A 140 -12.79 -6.32 10.30
N ALA A 141 -12.86 -7.60 9.91
CA ALA A 141 -14.06 -8.19 9.34
C ALA A 141 -15.24 -8.05 10.31
N MET A 142 -15.07 -8.42 11.58
CA MET A 142 -16.09 -8.30 12.61
C MET A 142 -16.54 -6.85 12.80
N ALA A 143 -15.64 -5.88 12.85
CA ALA A 143 -15.96 -4.47 12.99
C ALA A 143 -16.79 -3.92 11.80
N ILE A 144 -16.50 -4.38 10.58
CA ILE A 144 -17.23 -3.98 9.38
C ILE A 144 -18.62 -4.60 9.36
N PHE A 145 -18.75 -5.89 9.67
CA PHE A 145 -20.04 -6.60 9.67
C PHE A 145 -20.93 -6.23 10.86
N SER A 146 -20.36 -5.94 12.04
CA SER A 146 -21.12 -5.56 13.24
C SER A 146 -21.84 -4.21 13.09
N ARG A 147 -21.28 -3.25 12.38
CA ARG A 147 -21.92 -1.93 12.16
C ARG A 147 -23.17 -1.99 11.24
N SER A 148 -23.49 -3.14 10.68
CA SER A 148 -24.66 -3.35 9.82
C SER A 148 -25.98 -3.52 10.58
N GLY A 149 -25.98 -3.43 11.91
CA GLY A 149 -27.14 -3.68 12.75
C GLY A 149 -27.89 -2.42 13.18
N LYS A 150 -28.70 -1.83 12.31
CA LYS A 150 -29.97 -1.14 12.58
C LYS A 150 -30.56 -0.62 11.26
N GLY A 151 -31.34 -1.48 10.59
CA GLY A 151 -32.31 -1.03 9.57
C GLY A 151 -31.84 -0.97 8.13
N GLU A 152 -30.58 -0.82 7.80
CA GLU A 152 -30.09 -1.04 6.44
C GLU A 152 -29.65 -2.50 6.31
N LYS A 153 -30.46 -3.31 5.61
CA LYS A 153 -29.97 -4.56 5.05
C LYS A 153 -28.74 -4.22 4.24
N LEU A 154 -27.52 -4.49 4.77
CA LEU A 154 -26.33 -4.51 3.93
C LEU A 154 -26.65 -5.49 2.82
N SER A 155 -27.09 -4.98 1.69
CA SER A 155 -27.17 -5.78 0.48
C SER A 155 -25.72 -6.10 0.16
N LEU A 156 -25.22 -7.24 0.67
CA LEU A 156 -23.92 -7.84 0.34
C LEU A 156 -23.86 -8.28 -1.13
N LYS A 157 -24.60 -7.61 -2.01
CA LYS A 157 -24.34 -7.65 -3.45
C LYS A 157 -23.08 -6.82 -3.73
N LEU A 158 -21.97 -7.19 -3.05
CA LEU A 158 -20.65 -6.73 -3.46
C LEU A 158 -20.49 -7.19 -4.91
N ALA A 159 -20.38 -6.21 -5.82
CA ALA A 159 -20.20 -6.53 -7.22
C ALA A 159 -18.93 -7.39 -7.36
N PRO A 160 -18.97 -8.61 -7.92
CA PRO A 160 -17.82 -9.49 -8.03
C PRO A 160 -16.62 -8.81 -8.69
N LYS A 161 -16.92 -7.87 -9.59
CA LYS A 161 -15.94 -7.03 -10.27
C LYS A 161 -15.16 -6.14 -9.29
N GLY A 162 -15.82 -5.59 -8.27
CA GLY A 162 -15.16 -4.76 -7.24
C GLY A 162 -14.25 -5.58 -6.33
N ILE A 163 -14.66 -6.80 -5.97
CA ILE A 163 -13.84 -7.76 -5.21
C ILE A 163 -12.60 -8.15 -6.03
N PHE A 164 -12.76 -8.44 -7.32
CA PHE A 164 -11.66 -8.75 -8.23
C PHE A 164 -10.65 -7.60 -8.29
N TYR A 165 -11.12 -6.37 -8.41
CA TYR A 165 -10.25 -5.20 -8.39
C TYR A 165 -9.53 -5.05 -7.05
N ALA A 166 -10.21 -5.15 -5.92
CA ALA A 166 -9.59 -5.04 -4.60
C ALA A 166 -8.53 -6.13 -4.37
N PHE A 167 -8.82 -7.38 -4.77
CA PHE A 167 -7.87 -8.49 -4.68
C PHE A 167 -6.66 -8.30 -5.61
N GLY A 168 -6.90 -7.87 -6.86
CA GLY A 168 -5.83 -7.51 -7.79
C GLY A 168 -4.94 -6.39 -7.23
N GLY A 169 -5.55 -5.39 -6.60
CA GLY A 169 -4.85 -4.33 -5.86
C GLY A 169 -3.96 -4.90 -4.74
N ALA A 170 -4.50 -5.82 -3.93
CA ALA A 170 -3.75 -6.45 -2.84
C ALA A 170 -2.56 -7.28 -3.34
N VAL A 171 -2.74 -8.05 -4.41
CA VAL A 171 -1.65 -8.81 -5.05
C VAL A 171 -0.59 -7.87 -5.63
N GLY A 172 -0.99 -6.83 -6.35
CA GLY A 172 -0.08 -5.83 -6.91
C GLY A 172 0.75 -5.12 -5.83
N GLN A 173 0.12 -4.70 -4.74
CA GLN A 173 0.80 -4.11 -3.60
C GLN A 173 1.79 -5.08 -2.95
N ALA A 174 1.38 -6.33 -2.70
CA ALA A 174 2.22 -7.35 -2.09
C ALA A 174 3.47 -7.64 -2.94
N LEU A 175 3.29 -7.89 -4.24
CA LEU A 175 4.40 -8.11 -5.17
C LEU A 175 5.29 -6.86 -5.28
N GLY A 176 4.69 -5.67 -5.38
CA GLY A 176 5.43 -4.41 -5.42
C GLY A 176 6.32 -4.23 -4.19
N LEU A 177 5.83 -4.57 -2.98
CA LEU A 177 6.63 -4.51 -1.74
C LEU A 177 7.80 -5.50 -1.76
N VAL A 178 7.57 -6.75 -2.17
CA VAL A 178 8.62 -7.77 -2.24
C VAL A 178 9.70 -7.40 -3.25
N LEU A 179 9.30 -6.96 -4.45
CA LEU A 179 10.24 -6.48 -5.46
C LEU A 179 11.01 -5.24 -5.00
N SER A 180 10.35 -4.32 -4.27
CA SER A 180 11.01 -3.17 -3.68
C SER A 180 12.08 -3.58 -2.67
N LYS A 181 11.76 -4.52 -1.79
CA LYS A 181 12.72 -5.05 -0.81
C LYS A 181 13.91 -5.73 -1.50
N PHE A 182 13.63 -6.54 -2.51
CA PHE A 182 14.66 -7.21 -3.30
C PHE A 182 15.55 -6.21 -4.06
N GLY A 183 14.97 -5.17 -4.66
CA GLY A 183 15.71 -4.17 -5.43
C GLY A 183 16.44 -3.15 -4.58
N MET A 184 16.05 -2.96 -3.32
CA MET A 184 16.62 -1.90 -2.47
C MET A 184 18.05 -2.24 -2.00
N LYS A 185 18.34 -3.48 -1.58
CA LYS A 185 19.68 -3.99 -1.21
C LYS A 185 20.51 -2.99 -0.37
N GLY A 186 19.89 -2.34 0.62
CA GLY A 186 20.57 -1.34 1.45
C GLY A 186 20.61 0.09 0.89
N TYR A 187 20.03 0.33 -0.30
CA TYR A 187 19.86 1.66 -0.86
C TYR A 187 18.84 2.49 -0.05
N ASP A 188 18.98 3.80 -0.08
CA ASP A 188 18.11 4.71 0.68
C ASP A 188 16.62 4.52 0.32
N PRO A 189 15.72 4.28 1.32
CA PRO A 189 14.33 3.97 1.04
C PRO A 189 13.54 5.10 0.36
N PHE A 190 13.90 6.36 0.61
CA PHE A 190 13.22 7.51 0.00
C PHE A 190 13.62 7.67 -1.47
N ALA A 191 14.91 7.52 -1.76
CA ALA A 191 15.40 7.51 -3.13
C ALA A 191 14.91 6.27 -3.92
N ALA A 192 14.83 5.10 -3.27
CA ALA A 192 14.20 3.92 -3.85
C ALA A 192 12.72 4.19 -4.20
N THR A 193 11.99 4.88 -3.34
CA THR A 193 10.60 5.25 -3.61
C THR A 193 10.48 6.25 -4.76
N GLN A 194 11.46 7.18 -4.93
CA GLN A 194 11.48 8.05 -6.11
C GLN A 194 11.58 7.25 -7.42
N ILE A 195 12.48 6.25 -7.49
CA ILE A 195 12.58 5.37 -8.67
C ILE A 195 11.25 4.67 -8.96
N ARG A 196 10.62 4.14 -7.93
CA ARG A 196 9.31 3.47 -8.04
C ARG A 196 8.22 4.41 -8.57
N ILE A 197 8.20 5.65 -8.11
CA ILE A 197 7.23 6.67 -8.57
C ILE A 197 7.52 7.10 -10.01
N LEU A 198 8.79 7.26 -10.39
CA LEU A 198 9.18 7.63 -11.76
C LEU A 198 8.77 6.57 -12.79
N ALA A 199 8.77 5.32 -12.40
CA ALA A 199 8.37 4.22 -13.26
C ALA A 199 6.85 3.98 -13.29
N GLY A 200 6.12 4.46 -12.27
CA GLY A 200 4.67 4.30 -12.12
C GLY A 200 3.89 5.46 -12.69
#